data_432725efdaba15d093787d37d6ad602d
#
_entry.id   432725efdaba15d093787d37d6ad602d
#
_cell.length_a   1.000
_cell.length_b   1.000
_cell.length_c   1.000
_cell.angle_alpha   90.00
_cell.angle_beta   90.00
_cell.angle_gamma   90.00
#
_symmetry.space_group_name_H-M   'P 1'
#
loop_
_entity.id
_entity.type
_entity.pdbx_description
1 polymer ?
#
loop_
_entity_poly.entity_id
_entity_poly.type
_entity_poly.pdbx_seq_one_letter_code
_entity_poly.pdbx_strand_id
1 'polypeptide(L)'
;MKPEDTHLDVLLKAQKAQGMTDRDLVKLAGIAVPDLNNLRAGRREPTAIERVAQSLGLRPESVIALANEDWSAPAIALPPTVCMFTTPFAEMTVNHYLVWDPKSLQAVAFDAGTDADPLFAALTRHKLELKEILLTHAHGDHILELDRIREKTKAPAFAPEAEPVEGCESVSNAKRFKVGGLTITAHTVPGHSVGGTVYEIEGLETPVAVVGDVIFAGSIGGIRSRYRPALEAIRAGVLTLPPETILLPGHGPITNVAHELAHNPFFP
;
A
#
# COMPACT_ATOMS: atom_id res chain seq x y z
N MET A 1 -14.49 0.92 7.43
CA MET A 1 -14.20 1.40 6.05
C MET A 1 -14.01 0.16 5.18
N LYS A 2 -14.52 0.14 3.94
CA LYS A 2 -14.38 -1.02 3.04
C LYS A 2 -12.93 -1.20 2.62
N PRO A 3 -12.47 -2.44 2.35
CA PRO A 3 -11.15 -2.69 1.77
C PRO A 3 -11.09 -2.14 0.34
N GLU A 4 -9.88 -1.94 -0.18
CA GLU A 4 -9.65 -1.58 -1.59
C GLU A 4 -10.11 -2.70 -2.52
N ASP A 5 -9.74 -3.92 -2.19
CA ASP A 5 -10.00 -5.11 -3.00
C ASP A 5 -11.21 -5.90 -2.49
N THR A 6 -11.99 -6.41 -3.42
CA THR A 6 -12.97 -7.45 -3.15
C THR A 6 -12.31 -8.83 -3.04
N HIS A 7 -13.05 -9.83 -2.57
CA HIS A 7 -12.57 -11.22 -2.58
C HIS A 7 -12.19 -11.70 -4.00
N LEU A 8 -12.87 -11.18 -5.04
CA LEU A 8 -12.54 -11.53 -6.43
C LEU A 8 -11.21 -10.92 -6.86
N ASP A 9 -10.94 -9.68 -6.48
CA ASP A 9 -9.67 -9.02 -6.78
C ASP A 9 -8.51 -9.75 -6.12
N VAL A 10 -8.66 -10.16 -4.86
CA VAL A 10 -7.69 -10.97 -4.11
C VAL A 10 -7.39 -12.29 -4.82
N LEU A 11 -8.42 -13.05 -5.20
CA LEU A 11 -8.27 -14.32 -5.92
C LEU A 11 -7.60 -14.11 -7.29
N LEU A 12 -8.02 -13.07 -8.02
CA LEU A 12 -7.45 -12.74 -9.33
C LEU A 12 -5.98 -12.30 -9.25
N LYS A 13 -5.63 -11.48 -8.27
CA LYS A 13 -4.24 -11.05 -8.03
C LYS A 13 -3.34 -12.25 -7.79
N ALA A 14 -3.75 -13.15 -6.89
CA ALA A 14 -2.99 -14.36 -6.57
C ALA A 14 -2.87 -15.30 -7.77
N GLN A 15 -3.94 -15.53 -8.53
CA GLN A 15 -3.94 -16.38 -9.71
C GLN A 15 -3.02 -15.83 -10.80
N LYS A 16 -3.17 -14.54 -11.14
CA LYS A 16 -2.37 -13.87 -12.18
C LYS A 16 -0.88 -13.86 -11.82
N ALA A 17 -0.55 -13.52 -10.57
CA ALA A 17 0.83 -13.46 -10.13
C ALA A 17 1.53 -14.83 -10.12
N GLN A 18 0.76 -15.92 -9.99
CA GLN A 18 1.25 -17.30 -10.11
C GLN A 18 1.25 -17.83 -11.56
N GLY A 19 0.78 -17.03 -12.53
CA GLY A 19 0.70 -17.43 -13.94
C GLY A 19 -0.27 -18.58 -14.20
N MET A 20 -1.25 -18.80 -13.31
CA MET A 20 -2.22 -19.90 -13.44
C MET A 20 -3.34 -19.56 -14.43
N THR A 21 -3.65 -20.47 -15.33
CA THR A 21 -4.89 -20.39 -16.14
C THR A 21 -6.10 -20.83 -15.31
N ASP A 22 -7.30 -20.48 -15.76
CA ASP A 22 -8.55 -20.97 -15.14
C ASP A 22 -8.63 -22.50 -15.14
N ARG A 23 -8.12 -23.15 -16.19
CA ARG A 23 -8.03 -24.60 -16.29
C ARG A 23 -7.14 -25.21 -15.21
N ASP A 24 -5.99 -24.58 -14.96
CA ASP A 24 -5.05 -25.04 -13.91
C ASP A 24 -5.68 -24.86 -12.54
N LEU A 25 -6.34 -23.72 -12.30
CA LEU A 25 -7.00 -23.42 -11.03
C LEU A 25 -8.16 -24.38 -10.73
N VAL A 26 -9.04 -24.64 -11.71
CA VAL A 26 -10.15 -25.60 -11.58
C VAL A 26 -9.63 -26.99 -11.23
N LYS A 27 -8.57 -27.45 -11.93
CA LYS A 27 -7.94 -28.74 -11.68
C LYS A 27 -7.33 -28.82 -10.27
N LEU A 28 -6.60 -27.77 -9.86
CA LEU A 28 -5.92 -27.72 -8.57
C LEU A 28 -6.91 -27.62 -7.41
N ALA A 29 -7.95 -26.80 -7.55
CA ALA A 29 -9.00 -26.61 -6.54
C ALA A 29 -10.00 -27.78 -6.47
N GLY A 30 -10.01 -28.66 -7.47
CA GLY A 30 -10.98 -29.78 -7.52
C GLY A 30 -12.43 -29.30 -7.59
N ILE A 31 -12.68 -28.20 -8.28
CA ILE A 31 -14.02 -27.64 -8.52
C ILE A 31 -14.44 -27.82 -9.99
N ALA A 32 -15.72 -27.67 -10.29
CA ALA A 32 -16.18 -27.68 -11.68
C ALA A 32 -16.01 -26.30 -12.34
N VAL A 33 -15.88 -26.27 -13.69
CA VAL A 33 -15.81 -25.01 -14.44
C VAL A 33 -16.98 -24.07 -14.14
N PRO A 34 -18.25 -24.55 -14.05
CA PRO A 34 -19.36 -23.70 -13.65
C PRO A 34 -19.18 -23.03 -12.27
N ASP A 35 -18.52 -23.70 -11.30
CA ASP A 35 -18.30 -23.11 -9.98
C ASP A 35 -17.33 -21.92 -10.06
N LEU A 36 -16.25 -22.04 -10.82
CA LEU A 36 -15.34 -20.92 -11.06
C LEU A 36 -16.06 -19.77 -11.80
N ASN A 37 -16.89 -20.08 -12.81
CA ASN A 37 -17.68 -19.07 -13.51
C ASN A 37 -18.66 -18.35 -12.57
N ASN A 38 -19.28 -19.10 -11.66
CA ASN A 38 -20.16 -18.54 -10.63
C ASN A 38 -19.40 -17.58 -9.70
N LEU A 39 -18.21 -17.97 -9.24
CA LEU A 39 -17.34 -17.10 -8.46
C LEU A 39 -16.98 -15.83 -9.23
N ARG A 40 -16.58 -15.95 -10.52
CA ARG A 40 -16.27 -14.79 -11.37
C ARG A 40 -17.47 -13.85 -11.58
N ALA A 41 -18.69 -14.40 -11.55
CA ALA A 41 -19.93 -13.64 -11.60
C ALA A 41 -20.36 -13.04 -10.26
N GLY A 42 -19.49 -13.14 -9.21
CA GLY A 42 -19.75 -12.58 -7.89
C GLY A 42 -20.61 -13.44 -6.98
N ARG A 43 -20.88 -14.71 -7.33
CA ARG A 43 -21.58 -15.63 -6.43
C ARG A 43 -20.66 -16.05 -5.28
N ARG A 44 -21.21 -16.00 -4.07
CA ARG A 44 -20.45 -16.18 -2.81
C ARG A 44 -20.65 -17.59 -2.26
N GLU A 45 -20.21 -18.62 -3.01
CA GLU A 45 -20.28 -20.02 -2.57
C GLU A 45 -19.07 -20.34 -1.65
N PRO A 46 -19.26 -20.48 -0.32
CA PRO A 46 -18.14 -20.57 0.62
C PRO A 46 -17.17 -21.72 0.33
N THR A 47 -17.72 -22.90 -0.03
CA THR A 47 -16.89 -24.09 -0.33
C THR A 47 -16.01 -23.87 -1.57
N ALA A 48 -16.53 -23.21 -2.60
CA ALA A 48 -15.75 -22.91 -3.80
C ALA A 48 -14.68 -21.84 -3.51
N ILE A 49 -15.03 -20.80 -2.75
CA ILE A 49 -14.08 -19.76 -2.30
C ILE A 49 -12.95 -20.41 -1.48
N GLU A 50 -13.29 -21.26 -0.51
CA GLU A 50 -12.33 -21.96 0.35
C GLU A 50 -11.31 -22.76 -0.47
N ARG A 51 -11.82 -23.64 -1.38
CA ARG A 51 -10.97 -24.49 -2.23
C ARG A 51 -10.06 -23.68 -3.15
N VAL A 52 -10.60 -22.62 -3.77
CA VAL A 52 -9.82 -21.73 -4.64
C VAL A 52 -8.75 -20.98 -3.84
N ALA A 53 -9.12 -20.42 -2.68
CA ALA A 53 -8.18 -19.71 -1.82
C ALA A 53 -7.03 -20.62 -1.34
N GLN A 54 -7.35 -21.84 -0.86
CA GLN A 54 -6.33 -22.84 -0.46
C GLN A 54 -5.40 -23.18 -1.62
N SER A 55 -5.93 -23.39 -2.82
CA SER A 55 -5.15 -23.74 -4.01
C SER A 55 -4.20 -22.62 -4.44
N LEU A 56 -4.56 -21.37 -4.14
CA LEU A 56 -3.74 -20.17 -4.39
C LEU A 56 -2.77 -19.86 -3.24
N GLY A 57 -2.80 -20.64 -2.14
CA GLY A 57 -1.99 -20.41 -0.94
C GLY A 57 -2.42 -19.18 -0.15
N LEU A 58 -3.71 -18.83 -0.23
CA LEU A 58 -4.32 -17.74 0.52
C LEU A 58 -4.97 -18.28 1.81
N ARG A 59 -5.18 -17.40 2.79
CA ARG A 59 -5.94 -17.69 4.01
C ARG A 59 -7.45 -17.70 3.68
N PRO A 60 -8.13 -18.89 3.67
CA PRO A 60 -9.50 -18.99 3.18
C PRO A 60 -10.52 -18.19 4.00
N GLU A 61 -10.37 -18.19 5.32
CA GLU A 61 -11.25 -17.47 6.23
C GLU A 61 -11.24 -15.95 5.96
N SER A 62 -10.09 -15.38 5.62
CA SER A 62 -9.99 -13.96 5.25
C SER A 62 -10.65 -13.66 3.92
N VAL A 63 -10.51 -14.56 2.92
CA VAL A 63 -11.20 -14.40 1.62
C VAL A 63 -12.71 -14.53 1.78
N ILE A 64 -13.18 -15.45 2.63
CA ILE A 64 -14.60 -15.62 2.94
C ILE A 64 -15.15 -14.39 3.66
N ALA A 65 -14.42 -13.84 4.62
CA ALA A 65 -14.80 -12.60 5.32
C ALA A 65 -14.95 -11.42 4.35
N LEU A 66 -14.02 -11.27 3.38
CA LEU A 66 -14.17 -10.29 2.30
C LEU A 66 -15.41 -10.54 1.44
N ALA A 67 -15.68 -11.81 1.08
CA ALA A 67 -16.84 -12.18 0.29
C ALA A 67 -18.18 -11.88 0.99
N ASN A 68 -18.25 -12.09 2.29
CA ASN A 68 -19.43 -11.83 3.12
C ASN A 68 -19.58 -10.36 3.53
N GLU A 69 -18.62 -9.51 3.22
CA GLU A 69 -18.53 -8.12 3.70
C GLU A 69 -18.41 -8.02 5.24
N ASP A 70 -17.93 -9.09 5.88
CA ASP A 70 -17.66 -9.14 7.33
C ASP A 70 -16.29 -8.57 7.67
N TRP A 71 -15.42 -8.42 6.65
CA TRP A 71 -14.11 -7.80 6.84
C TRP A 71 -14.23 -6.28 6.96
N SER A 72 -13.54 -5.70 7.90
CA SER A 72 -13.44 -4.25 8.08
C SER A 72 -12.03 -3.85 8.47
N ALA A 73 -11.57 -2.70 7.96
CA ALA A 73 -10.32 -2.11 8.42
C ALA A 73 -10.40 -1.78 9.92
N PRO A 74 -9.28 -1.89 10.65
CA PRO A 74 -9.24 -1.51 12.05
C PRO A 74 -9.55 -0.02 12.24
N ALA A 75 -10.18 0.32 13.35
CA ALA A 75 -10.44 1.72 13.72
C ALA A 75 -9.15 2.34 14.27
N ILE A 76 -8.36 2.95 13.38
CA ILE A 76 -7.08 3.60 13.73
C ILE A 76 -7.25 5.12 13.61
N ALA A 77 -6.87 5.84 14.67
CA ALA A 77 -6.70 7.29 14.61
C ALA A 77 -5.28 7.62 14.14
N LEU A 78 -5.16 8.44 13.11
CA LEU A 78 -3.86 8.96 12.69
C LEU A 78 -3.27 9.87 13.78
N PRO A 79 -1.95 9.85 13.98
CA PRO A 79 -1.29 10.84 14.80
C PRO A 79 -1.63 12.27 14.32
N PRO A 80 -1.75 13.25 15.21
CA PRO A 80 -2.13 14.61 14.84
C PRO A 80 -1.15 15.31 13.90
N THR A 81 0.03 14.73 13.72
CA THR A 81 1.10 15.18 12.81
C THR A 81 1.15 14.38 11.51
N VAL A 82 0.09 13.66 11.18
CA VAL A 82 -0.05 12.89 9.94
C VAL A 82 -1.36 13.27 9.26
N CYS A 83 -1.29 13.74 8.03
CA CYS A 83 -2.45 13.93 7.16
C CYS A 83 -2.44 12.88 6.04
N MET A 84 -3.60 12.29 5.79
CA MET A 84 -3.89 11.47 4.63
C MET A 84 -4.78 12.27 3.68
N PHE A 85 -4.41 12.31 2.42
CA PHE A 85 -5.20 12.91 1.35
C PHE A 85 -5.59 11.82 0.38
N THR A 86 -6.88 11.64 0.15
CA THR A 86 -7.42 10.67 -0.81
C THR A 86 -7.94 11.43 -2.01
N THR A 87 -7.36 11.20 -3.17
CA THR A 87 -7.67 11.94 -4.40
C THR A 87 -8.14 10.98 -5.50
N PRO A 88 -9.06 11.40 -6.40
CA PRO A 88 -9.62 10.52 -7.43
C PRO A 88 -8.62 10.25 -8.55
N PHE A 89 -8.60 9.00 -9.05
CA PHE A 89 -7.87 8.61 -10.24
C PHE A 89 -8.70 7.62 -11.06
N ALA A 90 -9.27 8.05 -12.16
CA ALA A 90 -10.24 7.30 -12.95
C ALA A 90 -11.41 6.77 -12.07
N GLU A 91 -11.56 5.46 -11.95
CA GLU A 91 -12.61 4.83 -11.14
C GLU A 91 -12.15 4.44 -9.71
N MET A 92 -10.92 4.77 -9.35
CA MET A 92 -10.31 4.47 -8.06
C MET A 92 -9.87 5.76 -7.34
N THR A 93 -9.35 5.61 -6.14
CA THR A 93 -8.72 6.71 -5.39
C THR A 93 -7.30 6.34 -5.02
N VAL A 94 -6.43 7.33 -4.92
CA VAL A 94 -5.06 7.19 -4.47
C VAL A 94 -4.83 8.03 -3.21
N ASN A 95 -4.05 7.50 -2.30
CA ASN A 95 -3.66 8.18 -1.07
C ASN A 95 -2.25 8.74 -1.20
N HIS A 96 -2.08 9.96 -0.71
CA HIS A 96 -0.77 10.53 -0.45
C HIS A 96 -0.75 11.17 0.95
N TYR A 97 0.43 11.40 1.50
CA TYR A 97 0.54 11.70 2.91
C TYR A 97 1.44 12.90 3.17
N LEU A 98 1.16 13.61 4.26
CA LEU A 98 2.03 14.64 4.81
C LEU A 98 2.31 14.31 6.28
N VAL A 99 3.58 14.25 6.65
CA VAL A 99 4.03 13.98 8.02
C VAL A 99 4.97 15.09 8.45
N TRP A 100 4.85 15.56 9.69
CA TRP A 100 5.71 16.66 10.17
C TRP A 100 6.15 16.49 11.63
N ASP A 101 7.29 17.10 11.93
CA ASP A 101 7.75 17.28 13.30
C ASP A 101 7.05 18.48 13.94
N PRO A 102 6.29 18.28 15.05
CA PRO A 102 5.53 19.37 15.68
C PRO A 102 6.40 20.47 16.30
N LYS A 103 7.71 20.20 16.55
CA LYS A 103 8.61 21.17 17.17
C LYS A 103 9.25 22.10 16.15
N SER A 104 9.74 21.54 15.05
CA SER A 104 10.40 22.32 14.00
C SER A 104 9.44 22.83 12.92
N LEU A 105 8.23 22.26 12.81
CA LEU A 105 7.24 22.47 11.73
C LEU A 105 7.80 22.09 10.34
N GLN A 106 8.86 21.28 10.30
CA GLN A 106 9.39 20.70 9.08
C GLN A 106 8.57 19.46 8.70
N ALA A 107 8.22 19.36 7.42
CA ALA A 107 7.34 18.31 6.90
C ALA A 107 7.99 17.54 5.75
N VAL A 108 7.52 16.32 5.55
CA VAL A 108 7.81 15.45 4.41
C VAL A 108 6.49 15.01 3.77
N ALA A 109 6.43 15.05 2.44
CA ALA A 109 5.34 14.47 1.68
C ALA A 109 5.73 13.08 1.16
N PHE A 110 4.78 12.15 1.18
CA PHE A 110 4.93 10.83 0.58
C PHE A 110 3.93 10.69 -0.54
N ASP A 111 4.45 10.45 -1.75
CA ASP A 111 3.77 10.52 -3.02
C ASP A 111 3.14 11.91 -3.30
N ALA A 112 2.71 12.13 -4.52
CA ALA A 112 2.16 13.40 -4.95
C ALA A 112 0.64 13.35 -5.16
N GLY A 113 0.08 12.14 -5.33
CA GLY A 113 -1.33 11.98 -5.65
C GLY A 113 -1.71 12.60 -6.98
N THR A 114 -3.00 12.87 -7.14
CA THR A 114 -3.61 13.42 -8.36
C THR A 114 -4.26 14.78 -8.16
N ASP A 115 -4.21 15.31 -6.94
CA ASP A 115 -4.61 16.67 -6.56
C ASP A 115 -3.77 17.14 -5.36
N ALA A 116 -2.93 18.16 -5.57
CA ALA A 116 -2.06 18.72 -4.53
C ALA A 116 -2.71 19.83 -3.70
N ASP A 117 -3.92 20.28 -4.01
CA ASP A 117 -4.55 21.40 -3.27
C ASP A 117 -4.78 21.08 -1.79
N PRO A 118 -5.22 19.87 -1.39
CA PRO A 118 -5.34 19.50 0.02
C PRO A 118 -4.00 19.54 0.77
N LEU A 119 -2.91 19.11 0.12
CA LEU A 119 -1.55 19.19 0.68
C LEU A 119 -1.13 20.65 0.89
N PHE A 120 -1.34 21.53 -0.08
CA PHE A 120 -1.02 22.96 0.06
C PHE A 120 -1.86 23.63 1.14
N ALA A 121 -3.13 23.25 1.26
CA ALA A 121 -4.00 23.74 2.32
C ALA A 121 -3.49 23.32 3.71
N ALA A 122 -3.02 22.06 3.85
CA ALA A 122 -2.44 21.57 5.10
C ALA A 122 -1.13 22.28 5.45
N LEU A 123 -0.21 22.45 4.48
CA LEU A 123 1.02 23.22 4.67
C LEU A 123 0.74 24.64 5.18
N THR A 124 -0.24 25.30 4.59
CA THR A 124 -0.63 26.67 5.00
C THR A 124 -1.28 26.67 6.38
N ARG A 125 -2.26 25.79 6.61
CA ARG A 125 -3.01 25.70 7.88
C ARG A 125 -2.10 25.49 9.08
N HIS A 126 -1.14 24.57 8.94
CA HIS A 126 -0.23 24.18 10.01
C HIS A 126 1.09 24.98 9.99
N LYS A 127 1.27 25.91 9.04
CA LYS A 127 2.49 26.73 8.84
C LYS A 127 3.74 25.87 8.67
N LEU A 128 3.62 24.79 7.88
CA LEU A 128 4.69 23.83 7.68
C LEU A 128 5.64 24.24 6.55
N GLU A 129 6.91 23.90 6.71
CA GLU A 129 7.92 23.95 5.67
C GLU A 129 8.13 22.55 5.09
N LEU A 130 7.74 22.32 3.82
CA LEU A 130 8.00 21.06 3.15
C LEU A 130 9.49 20.94 2.83
N LYS A 131 10.14 19.93 3.40
CA LYS A 131 11.59 19.72 3.25
C LYS A 131 11.91 18.71 2.17
N GLU A 132 11.08 17.68 2.00
CA GLU A 132 11.34 16.56 1.10
C GLU A 132 10.02 16.01 0.57
N ILE A 133 10.07 15.43 -0.65
CA ILE A 133 9.01 14.64 -1.27
C ILE A 133 9.61 13.27 -1.55
N LEU A 134 9.05 12.22 -0.94
CA LEU A 134 9.54 10.84 -1.04
C LEU A 134 8.51 10.00 -1.79
N LEU A 135 8.89 9.45 -2.94
CA LEU A 135 8.00 8.60 -3.74
C LEU A 135 8.14 7.13 -3.34
N THR A 136 7.00 6.46 -3.14
CA THR A 136 6.98 5.03 -2.85
C THR A 136 7.31 4.22 -4.11
N HIS A 137 6.82 4.67 -5.27
CA HIS A 137 7.09 4.10 -6.59
C HIS A 137 6.67 5.09 -7.68
N ALA A 138 6.86 4.76 -8.96
CA ALA A 138 6.72 5.69 -10.08
C ALA A 138 5.44 5.50 -10.92
N HIS A 139 4.35 4.92 -10.37
CA HIS A 139 3.07 4.87 -11.09
C HIS A 139 2.42 6.26 -11.18
N GLY A 140 1.68 6.48 -12.28
CA GLY A 140 1.18 7.80 -12.65
C GLY A 140 0.28 8.46 -11.60
N ASP A 141 -0.53 7.70 -10.90
CA ASP A 141 -1.40 8.17 -9.83
C ASP A 141 -0.66 8.63 -8.57
N HIS A 142 0.57 8.14 -8.37
CA HIS A 142 1.43 8.56 -7.25
C HIS A 142 2.29 9.78 -7.56
N ILE A 143 2.51 10.10 -8.85
CA ILE A 143 3.45 11.15 -9.26
C ILE A 143 2.81 12.31 -10.06
N LEU A 144 1.49 12.26 -10.33
CA LEU A 144 0.83 13.20 -11.25
C LEU A 144 1.04 14.67 -10.86
N GLU A 145 0.96 14.99 -9.58
CA GLU A 145 1.11 16.36 -9.05
C GLU A 145 2.54 16.70 -8.61
N LEU A 146 3.51 15.83 -8.86
CA LEU A 146 4.88 15.98 -8.36
C LEU A 146 5.53 17.31 -8.79
N ASP A 147 5.46 17.63 -10.06
CA ASP A 147 6.07 18.86 -10.58
C ASP A 147 5.42 20.11 -9.98
N ARG A 148 4.10 20.10 -9.85
CA ARG A 148 3.35 21.20 -9.23
C ARG A 148 3.74 21.42 -7.77
N ILE A 149 3.92 20.34 -7.01
CA ILE A 149 4.37 20.40 -5.61
C ILE A 149 5.81 20.94 -5.54
N ARG A 150 6.72 20.41 -6.38
CA ARG A 150 8.13 20.87 -6.46
C ARG A 150 8.23 22.35 -6.84
N GLU A 151 7.50 22.76 -7.86
CA GLU A 151 7.51 24.16 -8.32
C GLU A 151 7.07 25.13 -7.23
N LYS A 152 6.01 24.79 -6.49
CA LYS A 152 5.44 25.66 -5.46
C LYS A 152 6.22 25.68 -4.16
N THR A 153 6.79 24.54 -3.75
CA THR A 153 7.46 24.39 -2.44
C THR A 153 8.97 24.50 -2.52
N LYS A 154 9.55 24.25 -3.69
CA LYS A 154 11.01 24.11 -3.93
C LYS A 154 11.65 22.96 -3.16
N ALA A 155 10.85 22.04 -2.59
CA ALA A 155 11.35 20.86 -1.91
C ALA A 155 11.97 19.89 -2.94
N PRO A 156 13.13 19.29 -2.61
CA PRO A 156 13.73 18.23 -3.41
C PRO A 156 12.82 16.98 -3.38
N ALA A 157 12.79 16.27 -4.49
CA ALA A 157 12.03 15.02 -4.61
C ALA A 157 12.97 13.84 -4.82
N PHE A 158 12.55 12.70 -4.29
CA PHE A 158 13.32 11.46 -4.28
C PHE A 158 12.47 10.31 -4.81
N ALA A 159 13.02 9.52 -5.73
CA ALA A 159 12.37 8.36 -6.32
C ALA A 159 13.20 7.09 -6.10
N PRO A 160 12.59 5.90 -6.03
CA PRO A 160 13.32 4.65 -5.92
C PRO A 160 14.36 4.49 -7.02
N GLU A 161 15.56 4.01 -6.67
CA GLU A 161 16.67 3.84 -7.62
C GLU A 161 16.31 2.99 -8.85
N ALA A 162 15.48 1.96 -8.65
CA ALA A 162 15.02 1.07 -9.73
C ALA A 162 13.89 1.66 -10.59
N GLU A 163 13.32 2.81 -10.20
CA GLU A 163 12.24 3.52 -10.89
C GLU A 163 12.53 5.02 -10.94
N PRO A 164 13.52 5.44 -11.72
CA PRO A 164 13.91 6.83 -11.77
C PRO A 164 12.79 7.71 -12.34
N VAL A 165 12.56 8.85 -11.69
CA VAL A 165 11.60 9.88 -12.12
C VAL A 165 12.39 11.14 -12.45
N GLU A 166 12.06 11.82 -13.55
CA GLU A 166 12.76 13.03 -14.00
C GLU A 166 12.77 14.10 -12.91
N GLY A 167 13.95 14.64 -12.65
CA GLY A 167 14.15 15.69 -11.64
C GLY A 167 14.08 15.19 -10.19
N CYS A 168 14.04 13.88 -9.94
CA CYS A 168 14.16 13.30 -8.61
C CYS A 168 15.58 12.79 -8.36
N GLU A 169 16.02 12.87 -7.11
CA GLU A 169 17.20 12.17 -6.64
C GLU A 169 16.88 10.68 -6.37
N SER A 170 17.90 9.84 -6.42
CA SER A 170 17.76 8.40 -6.23
C SER A 170 17.69 7.99 -4.76
N VAL A 171 16.78 7.07 -4.44
CA VAL A 171 16.66 6.41 -3.13
C VAL A 171 17.09 4.96 -3.25
N SER A 172 18.20 4.62 -2.58
CA SER A 172 18.63 3.23 -2.40
C SER A 172 18.08 2.65 -1.11
N ASN A 173 18.12 1.32 -1.00
CA ASN A 173 17.75 0.61 0.22
C ASN A 173 18.55 1.12 1.43
N ALA A 174 17.91 1.24 2.58
CA ALA A 174 18.45 1.73 3.83
C ALA A 174 18.89 3.22 3.83
N LYS A 175 18.55 4.00 2.77
CA LYS A 175 18.77 5.46 2.79
C LYS A 175 17.94 6.07 3.91
N ARG A 176 18.57 6.99 4.65
CA ARG A 176 17.93 7.68 5.78
C ARG A 176 17.79 9.16 5.49
N PHE A 177 16.65 9.72 5.88
CA PHE A 177 16.34 11.14 5.79
C PHE A 177 16.10 11.71 7.19
N LYS A 178 16.41 12.99 7.36
CA LYS A 178 16.18 13.74 8.60
C LYS A 178 15.31 14.95 8.32
N VAL A 179 14.10 14.96 8.89
CA VAL A 179 13.16 16.08 8.78
C VAL A 179 12.76 16.51 10.18
N GLY A 180 13.36 17.60 10.67
CA GLY A 180 13.23 17.99 12.08
C GLY A 180 13.70 16.89 13.03
N GLY A 181 12.82 16.51 13.94
CA GLY A 181 13.04 15.39 14.87
C GLY A 181 12.76 14.01 14.28
N LEU A 182 12.22 13.92 13.05
CA LEU A 182 11.89 12.65 12.42
C LEU A 182 13.11 12.02 11.76
N THR A 183 13.18 10.70 11.82
CA THR A 183 14.09 9.90 10.99
C THR A 183 13.24 9.00 10.09
N ILE A 184 13.46 9.06 8.79
CA ILE A 184 12.76 8.24 7.81
C ILE A 184 13.76 7.28 7.19
N THR A 185 13.50 5.97 7.26
CA THR A 185 14.34 4.93 6.66
C THR A 185 13.61 4.30 5.49
N ALA A 186 14.26 4.28 4.33
CA ALA A 186 13.72 3.66 3.12
C ALA A 186 14.07 2.16 3.08
N HIS A 187 13.08 1.31 2.86
CA HIS A 187 13.23 -0.13 2.67
C HIS A 187 12.73 -0.51 1.28
N THR A 188 13.59 -1.07 0.44
CA THR A 188 13.19 -1.55 -0.90
C THR A 188 12.43 -2.86 -0.76
N VAL A 189 11.17 -2.87 -1.19
CA VAL A 189 10.26 -4.02 -1.14
C VAL A 189 9.64 -4.24 -2.53
N PRO A 190 10.37 -4.91 -3.44
CA PRO A 190 9.89 -5.13 -4.79
C PRO A 190 8.75 -6.14 -4.84
N GLY A 191 7.80 -5.92 -5.75
CA GLY A 191 6.65 -6.82 -5.92
C GLY A 191 5.62 -6.23 -6.86
N HIS A 192 4.88 -5.26 -6.40
CA HIS A 192 3.95 -4.46 -7.19
C HIS A 192 4.70 -3.67 -8.27
N SER A 193 5.75 -3.01 -7.87
CA SER A 193 6.71 -2.35 -8.75
C SER A 193 8.14 -2.85 -8.48
N VAL A 194 9.07 -2.58 -9.38
CA VAL A 194 10.46 -3.05 -9.23
C VAL A 194 11.22 -2.26 -8.17
N GLY A 195 10.84 -1.01 -7.93
CA GLY A 195 11.45 -0.10 -6.97
C GLY A 195 10.59 0.15 -5.74
N GLY A 196 9.50 -0.59 -5.53
CA GLY A 196 8.59 -0.37 -4.40
C GLY A 196 9.33 -0.11 -3.11
N THR A 197 9.09 1.04 -2.50
CA THR A 197 9.81 1.51 -1.31
C THR A 197 8.83 1.78 -0.17
N VAL A 198 9.14 1.20 0.98
CA VAL A 198 8.45 1.45 2.25
C VAL A 198 9.28 2.45 3.05
N TYR A 199 8.65 3.45 3.62
CA TYR A 199 9.29 4.45 4.46
C TYR A 199 8.85 4.28 5.91
N GLU A 200 9.75 3.76 6.74
CA GLU A 200 9.57 3.66 8.19
C GLU A 200 9.90 5.01 8.84
N ILE A 201 9.00 5.51 9.69
CA ILE A 201 9.11 6.84 10.31
C ILE A 201 9.25 6.71 11.82
N GLU A 202 10.41 7.08 12.32
CA GLU A 202 10.73 7.19 13.74
C GLU A 202 10.60 8.64 14.23
N GLY A 203 10.31 8.83 15.51
CA GLY A 203 10.20 10.15 16.16
C GLY A 203 8.74 10.62 16.35
N LEU A 204 7.76 9.83 15.92
CA LEU A 204 6.33 9.98 16.26
C LEU A 204 6.00 9.22 17.55
N GLU A 205 4.88 9.56 18.19
CA GLU A 205 4.41 8.84 19.40
C GLU A 205 4.01 7.39 19.09
N THR A 206 3.46 7.16 17.90
CA THR A 206 3.10 5.84 17.39
C THR A 206 3.95 5.55 16.15
N PRO A 207 4.54 4.35 16.02
CA PRO A 207 5.27 3.97 14.82
C PRO A 207 4.38 4.04 13.58
N VAL A 208 4.92 4.59 12.49
CA VAL A 208 4.20 4.76 11.20
C VAL A 208 5.11 4.30 10.07
N ALA A 209 4.55 3.62 9.09
CA ALA A 209 5.24 3.30 7.84
C ALA A 209 4.35 3.64 6.65
N VAL A 210 4.87 4.40 5.69
CA VAL A 210 4.23 4.61 4.39
C VAL A 210 4.62 3.44 3.50
N VAL A 211 3.62 2.68 3.07
CA VAL A 211 3.84 1.41 2.36
C VAL A 211 3.48 1.45 0.88
N GLY A 212 2.87 2.55 0.41
CA GLY A 212 2.41 2.65 -0.98
C GLY A 212 1.62 1.42 -1.40
N ASP A 213 1.93 0.90 -2.58
CA ASP A 213 1.24 -0.28 -3.14
C ASP A 213 1.89 -1.63 -2.79
N VAL A 214 2.76 -1.63 -1.79
CA VAL A 214 3.36 -2.89 -1.29
C VAL A 214 2.32 -3.75 -0.60
N ILE A 215 1.50 -3.16 0.27
CA ILE A 215 0.44 -3.84 1.01
C ILE A 215 -0.75 -2.90 1.21
N PHE A 216 -1.96 -3.46 1.13
CA PHE A 216 -3.22 -2.77 1.43
C PHE A 216 -3.89 -3.41 2.63
N ALA A 217 -4.86 -2.74 3.20
CA ALA A 217 -5.70 -3.28 4.24
C ALA A 217 -6.50 -4.49 3.72
N GLY A 218 -6.14 -5.71 4.16
CA GLY A 218 -6.72 -6.97 3.73
C GLY A 218 -6.31 -7.43 2.32
N SER A 219 -5.26 -6.85 1.72
CA SER A 219 -4.77 -7.24 0.39
C SER A 219 -3.31 -6.80 0.18
N ILE A 220 -2.87 -6.88 -1.07
CA ILE A 220 -1.56 -6.37 -1.53
C ILE A 220 -1.71 -5.68 -2.89
N GLY A 221 -0.78 -4.85 -3.28
CA GLY A 221 -0.66 -4.36 -4.65
C GLY A 221 -0.49 -5.52 -5.64
N GLY A 222 -1.01 -5.37 -6.85
CA GLY A 222 -0.90 -6.43 -7.86
C GLY A 222 0.57 -6.72 -8.18
N ILE A 223 1.03 -7.97 -7.95
CA ILE A 223 2.43 -8.36 -8.16
C ILE A 223 2.71 -8.52 -9.66
N ARG A 224 3.71 -7.81 -10.16
CA ARG A 224 4.21 -7.87 -11.55
C ARG A 224 5.54 -8.60 -11.69
N SER A 225 6.11 -9.02 -10.57
CA SER A 225 7.38 -9.74 -10.48
C SER A 225 7.16 -11.22 -10.13
N ARG A 226 8.18 -11.88 -9.55
CA ARG A 226 8.06 -13.25 -9.07
C ARG A 226 7.23 -13.30 -7.78
N TYR A 227 6.13 -14.04 -7.79
CA TYR A 227 5.12 -14.06 -6.70
C TYR A 227 5.69 -14.35 -5.31
N ARG A 228 6.35 -15.53 -5.15
CA ARG A 228 6.89 -15.93 -3.84
C ARG A 228 7.95 -14.96 -3.29
N PRO A 229 8.98 -14.56 -4.07
CA PRO A 229 9.94 -13.56 -3.62
C PRO A 229 9.30 -12.22 -3.23
N ALA A 230 8.23 -11.79 -3.92
CA ALA A 230 7.51 -10.58 -3.55
C ALA A 230 6.83 -10.71 -2.18
N LEU A 231 6.15 -11.84 -1.91
CA LEU A 231 5.55 -12.07 -0.59
C LEU A 231 6.61 -12.16 0.53
N GLU A 232 7.76 -12.76 0.25
CA GLU A 232 8.90 -12.81 1.18
C GLU A 232 9.45 -11.40 1.46
N ALA A 233 9.56 -10.56 0.42
CA ALA A 233 9.99 -9.17 0.57
C ALA A 233 9.00 -8.35 1.42
N ILE A 234 7.69 -8.53 1.21
CA ILE A 234 6.66 -7.87 2.03
C ILE A 234 6.75 -8.34 3.49
N ARG A 235 6.89 -9.65 3.71
CA ARG A 235 7.07 -10.16 5.09
C ARG A 235 8.29 -9.53 5.76
N ALA A 236 9.42 -9.50 5.09
CA ALA A 236 10.67 -8.99 5.64
C ALA A 236 10.68 -7.46 5.81
N GLY A 237 10.09 -6.71 4.88
CA GLY A 237 10.14 -5.26 4.87
C GLY A 237 8.97 -4.56 5.58
N VAL A 238 7.86 -5.27 5.84
CA VAL A 238 6.67 -4.67 6.44
C VAL A 238 6.20 -5.45 7.67
N LEU A 239 6.00 -6.77 7.54
CA LEU A 239 5.35 -7.54 8.59
C LEU A 239 6.28 -7.92 9.76
N THR A 240 7.55 -7.53 9.70
CA THR A 240 8.50 -7.60 10.83
C THR A 240 8.56 -6.32 11.65
N LEU A 241 7.91 -5.24 11.21
CA LEU A 241 7.77 -4.01 11.99
C LEU A 241 6.95 -4.28 13.27
N PRO A 242 7.05 -3.43 14.30
CA PRO A 242 6.25 -3.56 15.51
C PRO A 242 4.76 -3.73 15.20
N PRO A 243 4.03 -4.62 15.91
CA PRO A 243 2.61 -4.91 15.62
C PRO A 243 1.69 -3.69 15.59
N GLU A 244 2.00 -2.69 16.40
CA GLU A 244 1.25 -1.43 16.50
C GLU A 244 1.58 -0.43 15.39
N THR A 245 2.58 -0.69 14.53
CA THR A 245 2.96 0.21 13.44
C THR A 245 1.78 0.45 12.51
N ILE A 246 1.38 1.71 12.38
CA ILE A 246 0.33 2.14 11.45
C ILE A 246 0.90 2.08 10.03
N LEU A 247 0.21 1.36 9.15
CA LEU A 247 0.56 1.24 7.73
C LEU A 247 -0.30 2.20 6.92
N LEU A 248 0.36 3.03 6.12
CA LEU A 248 -0.23 4.05 5.25
C LEU A 248 -0.14 3.59 3.79
N PRO A 249 -1.19 2.93 3.24
CA PRO A 249 -1.17 2.38 1.89
C PRO A 249 -1.50 3.39 0.81
N GLY A 250 -1.07 3.13 -0.41
CA GLY A 250 -1.38 3.95 -1.58
C GLY A 250 -2.86 3.92 -1.98
N HIS A 251 -3.58 2.85 -1.62
CA HIS A 251 -5.02 2.70 -1.88
C HIS A 251 -5.76 2.13 -0.68
N GLY A 252 -7.07 2.46 -0.59
CA GLY A 252 -7.94 1.96 0.48
C GLY A 252 -7.65 2.55 1.86
N PRO A 253 -8.17 1.92 2.91
CA PRO A 253 -8.04 2.42 4.28
C PRO A 253 -6.67 2.13 4.89
N ILE A 254 -6.31 2.93 5.89
CA ILE A 254 -5.15 2.66 6.76
C ILE A 254 -5.36 1.37 7.56
N THR A 255 -4.26 0.73 7.91
CA THR A 255 -4.23 -0.50 8.70
C THR A 255 -3.04 -0.53 9.65
N ASN A 256 -2.74 -1.65 10.28
CA ASN A 256 -1.52 -1.86 11.06
C ASN A 256 -0.96 -3.26 10.86
N VAL A 257 0.27 -3.47 11.29
CA VAL A 257 0.98 -4.75 11.13
C VAL A 257 0.24 -5.90 11.80
N ALA A 258 -0.28 -5.70 13.03
CA ALA A 258 -1.01 -6.74 13.75
C ALA A 258 -2.25 -7.21 12.98
N HIS A 259 -3.01 -6.28 12.41
CA HIS A 259 -4.21 -6.59 11.63
C HIS A 259 -3.87 -7.37 10.36
N GLU A 260 -2.83 -6.95 9.64
CA GLU A 260 -2.43 -7.63 8.40
C GLU A 260 -1.85 -9.02 8.67
N LEU A 261 -1.09 -9.21 9.75
CA LEU A 261 -0.63 -10.54 10.19
C LEU A 261 -1.81 -11.47 10.51
N ALA A 262 -2.88 -10.95 11.12
CA ALA A 262 -4.03 -11.74 11.51
C ALA A 262 -5.02 -12.01 10.36
N HIS A 263 -5.22 -11.05 9.46
CA HIS A 263 -6.37 -11.02 8.56
C HIS A 263 -6.05 -10.86 7.07
N ASN A 264 -4.81 -10.57 6.68
CA ASN A 264 -4.48 -10.44 5.26
C ASN A 264 -4.47 -11.83 4.59
N PRO A 265 -5.24 -12.03 3.50
CA PRO A 265 -5.34 -13.32 2.82
C PRO A 265 -3.99 -13.85 2.29
N PHE A 266 -3.06 -12.99 1.92
CA PHE A 266 -1.78 -13.35 1.31
C PHE A 266 -0.74 -13.87 2.31
N PHE A 267 -1.03 -13.77 3.61
CA PHE A 267 -0.10 -14.16 4.68
C PHE A 267 -0.76 -15.15 5.65
N PRO A 268 -1.06 -16.40 5.19
CA PRO A 268 -1.67 -17.44 6.01
C PRO A 268 -0.74 -17.94 7.14
#